data_412afef27ffc12c86de416cf23a7ebc2
#
_entry.id   412afef27ffc12c86de416cf23a7ebc2
#
_cell.length_a   1.000
_cell.length_b   1.000
_cell.length_c   1.000
_cell.angle_alpha   90.00
_cell.angle_beta   90.00
_cell.angle_gamma   90.00
#
_symmetry.space_group_name_H-M   'P 1'
#
loop_
_entity.id
_entity.type
_entity.pdbx_description
1 polymer ?
#
loop_
_entity_poly.entity_id
_entity_poly.type
_entity_poly.pdbx_seq_one_letter_code
_entity_poly.pdbx_strand_id
1 'polypeptide(L)'
;ALDIDTGGGEVLNEAAVLPPVMVATESWPPNLARASASLSPRGVGLVQTANAASLPLRDSMFDLVTSRHPVKVWWGEVARVLAPGGTYFAQHVGPASAVEVTEWFMGPQPDAWEHRRPETDREEATDAGLSIVDLRHERLRMEFLDVGAMIYFLRKVIWIVPGFTVERYEQRLKALHDHIAANGPFVAHSSRFLIEAAKPQR
;
A
#
# COMPACT_ATOMS: atom_id res chain seq x y z
N ALA A 1 -8.50 4.29 17.22
CA ALA A 1 -7.73 3.66 16.15
C ALA A 1 -6.75 4.64 15.53
N LEU A 2 -5.73 4.11 14.87
CA LEU A 2 -4.71 4.84 14.11
C LEU A 2 -4.65 4.27 12.69
N ASP A 3 -4.63 5.15 11.67
CA ASP A 3 -4.30 4.78 10.29
C ASP A 3 -2.95 5.40 9.90
N ILE A 4 -1.99 4.55 9.51
CA ILE A 4 -0.63 4.97 9.17
C ILE A 4 -0.51 5.13 7.67
N ASP A 5 0.03 6.28 7.23
CA ASP A 5 0.21 6.66 5.83
C ASP A 5 -1.12 6.62 5.06
N THR A 6 -2.11 7.38 5.55
CA THR A 6 -3.50 7.38 5.07
C THR A 6 -3.66 7.85 3.61
N GLY A 7 -2.62 8.42 3.01
CA GLY A 7 -2.71 9.00 1.69
C GLY A 7 -3.62 10.23 1.66
N GLY A 8 -4.48 10.36 0.65
CA GLY A 8 -5.50 11.40 0.59
C GLY A 8 -6.73 11.16 1.47
N GLY A 9 -6.74 10.07 2.25
CA GLY A 9 -7.82 9.73 3.17
C GLY A 9 -9.00 9.00 2.51
N GLU A 10 -8.86 8.58 1.24
CA GLU A 10 -9.97 8.02 0.46
C GLU A 10 -10.58 6.78 1.14
N VAL A 11 -9.75 5.87 1.63
CA VAL A 11 -10.19 4.60 2.25
C VAL A 11 -10.97 4.85 3.54
N LEU A 12 -10.43 5.70 4.42
CA LEU A 12 -11.15 6.06 5.64
C LEU A 12 -12.44 6.83 5.34
N ASN A 13 -12.45 7.63 4.29
CA ASN A 13 -13.63 8.39 3.90
C ASN A 13 -14.77 7.50 3.37
N GLU A 14 -14.46 6.34 2.81
CA GLU A 14 -15.45 5.35 2.36
C GLU A 14 -16.02 4.51 3.51
N ALA A 15 -15.39 4.49 4.69
CA ALA A 15 -15.89 3.74 5.83
C ALA A 15 -17.21 4.34 6.33
N ALA A 16 -18.25 3.53 6.41
CA ALA A 16 -19.58 3.97 6.87
C ALA A 16 -19.54 4.48 8.33
N VAL A 17 -18.75 3.83 9.17
CA VAL A 17 -18.57 4.18 10.60
C VAL A 17 -17.10 4.19 10.91
N LEU A 18 -16.64 5.23 11.61
CA LEU A 18 -15.29 5.32 12.15
C LEU A 18 -15.31 5.07 13.67
N PRO A 19 -14.21 4.56 14.24
CA PRO A 19 -14.04 4.49 15.68
C PRO A 19 -14.26 5.85 16.35
N PRO A 20 -14.73 5.90 17.62
CA PRO A 20 -14.99 7.15 18.34
C PRO A 20 -13.78 8.08 18.44
N VAL A 21 -12.58 7.50 18.51
CA VAL A 21 -11.31 8.22 18.42
C VAL A 21 -10.53 7.63 17.27
N MET A 22 -10.36 8.41 16.21
CA MET A 22 -9.62 8.05 15.01
C MET A 22 -8.54 9.07 14.73
N VAL A 23 -7.30 8.60 14.58
CA VAL A 23 -6.14 9.40 14.18
C VAL A 23 -5.62 8.86 12.86
N ALA A 24 -5.19 9.72 11.97
CA ALA A 24 -4.52 9.32 10.75
C ALA A 24 -3.21 10.10 10.58
N THR A 25 -2.17 9.42 10.08
CA THR A 25 -0.88 10.02 9.79
C THR A 25 -0.62 10.11 8.30
N GLU A 26 0.11 11.13 7.87
CA GLU A 26 0.57 11.28 6.48
C GLU A 26 1.85 12.12 6.47
N SER A 27 2.81 11.72 5.65
CA SER A 27 4.11 12.39 5.55
C SER A 27 4.15 13.41 4.41
N TRP A 28 3.43 13.17 3.31
CA TRP A 28 3.45 14.03 2.14
C TRP A 28 2.41 15.16 2.23
N PRO A 29 2.85 16.46 2.29
CA PRO A 29 1.93 17.57 2.53
C PRO A 29 0.72 17.66 1.57
N PRO A 30 0.84 17.39 0.25
CA PRO A 30 -0.33 17.42 -0.63
C PRO A 30 -1.39 16.36 -0.30
N ASN A 31 -1.00 15.17 0.15
CA ASN A 31 -1.92 14.13 0.62
C ASN A 31 -2.54 14.53 1.95
N LEU A 32 -1.73 15.03 2.88
CA LEU A 32 -2.23 15.52 4.18
C LEU A 32 -3.31 16.60 3.99
N ALA A 33 -3.11 17.54 3.06
CA ALA A 33 -4.11 18.56 2.75
C ALA A 33 -5.44 17.96 2.25
N ARG A 34 -5.37 16.93 1.39
CA ARG A 34 -6.56 16.21 0.90
C ARG A 34 -7.25 15.43 2.02
N ALA A 35 -6.48 14.66 2.79
CA ALA A 35 -6.98 13.92 3.93
C ALA A 35 -7.65 14.86 4.95
N SER A 36 -7.02 16.01 5.24
CA SER A 36 -7.59 17.00 6.14
C SER A 36 -8.94 17.52 5.66
N ALA A 37 -9.06 17.83 4.37
CA ALA A 37 -10.31 18.32 3.79
C ALA A 37 -11.45 17.28 3.87
N SER A 38 -11.17 16.00 3.70
CA SER A 38 -12.17 14.93 3.68
C SER A 38 -12.45 14.32 5.05
N LEU A 39 -11.44 14.17 5.91
CA LEU A 39 -11.53 13.40 7.15
C LEU A 39 -11.77 14.28 8.40
N SER A 40 -11.27 15.54 8.43
CA SER A 40 -11.49 16.41 9.59
C SER A 40 -12.98 16.67 9.87
N PRO A 41 -13.87 16.86 8.87
CA PRO A 41 -15.32 16.97 9.11
C PRO A 41 -15.95 15.71 9.72
N ARG A 42 -15.27 14.55 9.62
CA ARG A 42 -15.68 13.28 10.20
C ARG A 42 -15.08 13.02 11.60
N GLY A 43 -14.38 14.01 12.17
CA GLY A 43 -13.78 13.92 13.50
C GLY A 43 -12.45 13.18 13.55
N VAL A 44 -11.79 12.90 12.42
CA VAL A 44 -10.45 12.27 12.38
C VAL A 44 -9.39 13.30 12.70
N GLY A 45 -8.52 12.99 13.68
CA GLY A 45 -7.33 13.78 13.98
C GLY A 45 -6.22 13.49 12.94
N LEU A 46 -5.72 14.53 12.27
CA LEU A 46 -4.64 14.39 11.28
C LEU A 46 -3.30 14.79 11.89
N VAL A 47 -2.28 13.96 11.72
CA VAL A 47 -0.92 14.20 12.20
C VAL A 47 0.05 14.11 11.03
N GLN A 48 0.75 15.21 10.75
CA GLN A 48 1.86 15.16 9.81
C GLN A 48 3.05 14.46 10.47
N THR A 49 3.57 13.46 9.79
CA THR A 49 4.76 12.73 10.24
C THR A 49 5.92 12.95 9.27
N ALA A 50 7.15 12.82 9.76
CA ALA A 50 8.28 12.54 8.89
C ALA A 50 8.20 11.07 8.45
N ASN A 51 8.77 10.73 7.28
CA ASN A 51 8.93 9.32 6.88
C ASN A 51 10.06 8.68 7.72
N ALA A 52 9.80 8.51 9.01
CA ALA A 52 10.77 8.09 10.02
C ALA A 52 10.22 6.94 10.87
N ALA A 53 11.14 6.19 11.50
CA ALA A 53 10.85 5.08 12.40
C ALA A 53 10.28 5.52 13.77
N SER A 54 9.70 6.71 13.87
CA SER A 54 9.15 7.23 15.12
C SER A 54 7.94 8.10 14.84
N LEU A 55 6.79 7.72 15.37
CA LEU A 55 5.56 8.48 15.32
C LEU A 55 5.46 9.42 16.53
N PRO A 56 4.96 10.67 16.38
CA PRO A 56 4.79 11.60 17.50
C PRO A 56 3.54 11.23 18.35
N LEU A 57 3.41 9.96 18.66
CA LEU A 57 2.28 9.37 19.38
C LEU A 57 2.79 8.61 20.61
N ARG A 58 1.98 8.56 21.67
CA ARG A 58 2.33 7.85 22.91
C ARG A 58 2.28 6.34 22.73
N ASP A 59 3.02 5.63 23.59
CA ASP A 59 3.00 4.17 23.66
C ASP A 59 1.61 3.67 24.08
N SER A 60 1.24 2.51 23.58
CA SER A 60 0.05 1.75 24.01
C SER A 60 -1.26 2.53 23.97
N MET A 61 -1.46 3.35 22.94
CA MET A 61 -2.62 4.23 22.78
C MET A 61 -3.75 3.67 21.94
N PHE A 62 -3.47 2.70 21.07
CA PHE A 62 -4.44 2.31 20.03
C PHE A 62 -4.80 0.83 20.13
N ASP A 63 -6.10 0.54 20.12
CA ASP A 63 -6.64 -0.82 20.05
C ASP A 63 -6.56 -1.39 18.64
N LEU A 64 -6.57 -0.51 17.63
CA LEU A 64 -6.46 -0.86 16.22
C LEU A 64 -5.49 0.09 15.51
N VAL A 65 -4.53 -0.49 14.79
CA VAL A 65 -3.66 0.22 13.85
C VAL A 65 -3.91 -0.34 12.46
N THR A 66 -4.17 0.53 11.49
CA THR A 66 -4.37 0.15 10.09
C THR A 66 -3.32 0.80 9.20
N SER A 67 -3.08 0.19 8.04
CA SER A 67 -2.32 0.80 6.95
C SER A 67 -2.71 0.18 5.61
N ARG A 68 -2.58 0.93 4.53
CA ARG A 68 -2.82 0.41 3.19
C ARG A 68 -1.70 0.75 2.24
N HIS A 69 -1.09 -0.28 1.67
CA HIS A 69 0.05 -0.19 0.75
C HIS A 69 1.23 0.61 1.33
N PRO A 70 1.66 0.34 2.57
CA PRO A 70 2.80 1.03 3.14
C PRO A 70 4.04 0.85 2.27
N VAL A 71 4.86 1.88 2.15
CA VAL A 71 6.16 1.78 1.47
C VAL A 71 7.12 0.95 2.31
N LYS A 72 7.09 1.18 3.63
CA LYS A 72 7.83 0.43 4.65
C LYS A 72 7.01 0.39 5.94
N VAL A 73 6.96 -0.77 6.57
CA VAL A 73 6.38 -0.92 7.90
C VAL A 73 7.50 -0.79 8.94
N TRP A 74 7.26 0.02 9.94
CA TRP A 74 8.13 0.15 11.10
C TRP A 74 7.55 -0.67 12.26
N TRP A 75 7.76 -1.99 12.21
CA TRP A 75 7.12 -2.93 13.10
C TRP A 75 7.31 -2.62 14.59
N GLY A 76 8.51 -2.14 14.98
CA GLY A 76 8.75 -1.67 16.35
C GLY A 76 7.85 -0.50 16.77
N GLU A 77 7.55 0.42 15.84
CA GLU A 77 6.64 1.54 16.09
C GLU A 77 5.19 1.09 16.15
N VAL A 78 4.78 0.19 15.25
CA VAL A 78 3.44 -0.43 15.29
C VAL A 78 3.24 -1.12 16.64
N ALA A 79 4.19 -1.94 17.07
CA ALA A 79 4.13 -2.62 18.35
C ALA A 79 4.13 -1.64 19.54
N ARG A 80 4.87 -0.52 19.46
CA ARG A 80 4.92 0.50 20.51
C ARG A 80 3.59 1.20 20.71
N VAL A 81 2.95 1.66 19.62
CA VAL A 81 1.71 2.44 19.69
C VAL A 81 0.47 1.59 19.96
N LEU A 82 0.50 0.28 19.64
CA LEU A 82 -0.58 -0.66 19.97
C LEU A 82 -0.69 -0.83 21.49
N ALA A 83 -1.90 -0.76 22.01
CA ALA A 83 -2.23 -1.18 23.37
C ALA A 83 -2.06 -2.71 23.53
N PRO A 84 -1.81 -3.22 24.74
CA PRO A 84 -1.88 -4.66 25.00
C PRO A 84 -3.23 -5.23 24.53
N GLY A 85 -3.22 -6.31 23.75
CA GLY A 85 -4.39 -6.88 23.09
C GLY A 85 -4.86 -6.15 21.84
N GLY A 86 -4.21 -5.07 21.44
CA GLY A 86 -4.53 -4.33 20.20
C GLY A 86 -4.08 -5.06 18.94
N THR A 87 -4.68 -4.70 17.83
CA THR A 87 -4.50 -5.35 16.53
C THR A 87 -3.92 -4.40 15.49
N TYR A 88 -2.95 -4.86 14.72
CA TYR A 88 -2.55 -4.29 13.44
C TYR A 88 -3.28 -5.04 12.32
N PHE A 89 -3.94 -4.30 11.42
CA PHE A 89 -4.62 -4.87 10.26
C PHE A 89 -4.30 -4.05 9.01
N ALA A 90 -3.70 -4.67 8.02
CA ALA A 90 -3.23 -3.96 6.84
C ALA A 90 -3.31 -4.76 5.55
N GLN A 91 -3.39 -4.03 4.43
CA GLN A 91 -3.17 -4.57 3.10
C GLN A 91 -1.85 -4.07 2.54
N HIS A 92 -0.93 -4.98 2.25
CA HIS A 92 0.37 -4.66 1.66
C HIS A 92 0.43 -5.03 0.18
N VAL A 93 1.39 -4.42 -0.53
CA VAL A 93 1.74 -4.84 -1.88
C VAL A 93 2.65 -6.06 -1.78
N GLY A 94 2.25 -7.14 -2.44
CA GLY A 94 3.00 -8.40 -2.46
C GLY A 94 4.07 -8.44 -3.56
N PRO A 95 4.82 -9.56 -3.62
CA PRO A 95 5.90 -9.78 -4.57
C PRO A 95 5.40 -9.73 -6.01
N ALA A 96 6.25 -9.29 -6.92
CA ALA A 96 5.99 -9.26 -8.37
C ALA A 96 4.64 -8.61 -8.77
N SER A 97 4.17 -7.62 -7.99
CA SER A 97 2.93 -6.90 -8.32
C SER A 97 3.09 -6.11 -9.60
N ALA A 98 2.24 -6.40 -10.61
CA ALA A 98 2.29 -5.83 -11.96
C ALA A 98 3.62 -6.07 -12.70
N VAL A 99 4.33 -7.16 -12.38
CA VAL A 99 5.61 -7.49 -13.01
C VAL A 99 5.49 -7.62 -14.52
N GLU A 100 4.38 -8.13 -15.03
CA GLU A 100 4.12 -8.27 -16.47
C GLU A 100 4.18 -6.91 -17.19
N VAL A 101 3.71 -5.85 -16.53
CA VAL A 101 3.81 -4.47 -17.03
C VAL A 101 5.26 -4.02 -17.03
N THR A 102 5.98 -4.21 -15.91
CA THR A 102 7.39 -3.83 -15.81
C THR A 102 8.21 -4.54 -16.88
N GLU A 103 8.02 -5.85 -17.06
CA GLU A 103 8.74 -6.64 -18.04
C GLU A 103 8.44 -6.24 -19.49
N TRP A 104 7.19 -5.86 -19.79
CA TRP A 104 6.83 -5.37 -21.11
C TRP A 104 7.64 -4.13 -21.52
N PHE A 105 7.80 -3.20 -20.61
CA PHE A 105 8.47 -1.92 -20.87
C PHE A 105 9.99 -1.97 -20.65
N MET A 106 10.47 -2.70 -19.66
CA MET A 106 11.85 -2.67 -19.19
C MET A 106 12.62 -3.98 -19.42
N GLY A 107 11.94 -5.06 -19.81
CA GLY A 107 12.53 -6.39 -19.95
C GLY A 107 12.47 -7.20 -18.65
N PRO A 108 13.04 -8.44 -18.66
CA PRO A 108 12.92 -9.40 -17.56
C PRO A 108 13.30 -8.85 -16.20
N GLN A 109 12.55 -9.21 -15.17
CA GLN A 109 12.72 -8.79 -13.77
C GLN A 109 12.89 -10.04 -12.86
N PRO A 110 14.04 -10.73 -12.91
CA PRO A 110 14.22 -12.01 -12.22
C PRO A 110 14.03 -11.91 -10.70
N ASP A 111 14.39 -10.77 -10.11
CA ASP A 111 14.34 -10.58 -8.65
C ASP A 111 13.00 -10.03 -8.15
N ALA A 112 12.02 -9.84 -9.03
CA ALA A 112 10.72 -9.26 -8.65
C ALA A 112 9.98 -10.06 -7.55
N TRP A 113 10.21 -11.36 -7.49
CA TRP A 113 9.62 -12.30 -6.54
C TRP A 113 10.30 -12.30 -5.16
N GLU A 114 11.53 -11.78 -5.06
CA GLU A 114 12.31 -11.76 -3.82
C GLU A 114 11.98 -10.55 -2.94
N HIS A 115 11.27 -9.56 -3.51
CA HIS A 115 10.90 -8.35 -2.80
C HIS A 115 9.46 -8.41 -2.29
N ARG A 116 9.20 -7.76 -1.16
CA ARG A 116 7.86 -7.61 -0.56
C ARG A 116 7.19 -8.95 -0.24
N ARG A 117 7.96 -9.91 0.22
CA ARG A 117 7.47 -11.23 0.59
C ARG A 117 6.67 -11.16 1.89
N PRO A 118 5.46 -11.79 1.95
CA PRO A 118 4.67 -11.84 3.18
C PRO A 118 5.42 -12.45 4.36
N GLU A 119 6.34 -13.41 4.09
CA GLU A 119 7.16 -14.08 5.10
C GLU A 119 8.09 -13.10 5.82
N THR A 120 8.68 -12.12 5.09
CA THR A 120 9.53 -11.09 5.67
C THR A 120 8.75 -10.22 6.66
N ASP A 121 7.55 -9.79 6.28
CA ASP A 121 6.69 -9.02 7.18
C ASP A 121 6.27 -9.84 8.41
N ARG A 122 6.01 -11.14 8.24
CA ARG A 122 5.74 -12.05 9.35
C ARG A 122 6.91 -12.12 10.34
N GLU A 123 8.13 -12.31 9.82
CA GLU A 123 9.35 -12.39 10.61
C GLU A 123 9.59 -11.10 11.37
N GLU A 124 9.59 -9.96 10.68
CA GLU A 124 9.82 -8.64 11.28
C GLU A 124 8.74 -8.26 12.31
N ALA A 125 7.48 -8.57 12.07
CA ALA A 125 6.39 -8.36 13.04
C ALA A 125 6.58 -9.21 14.30
N THR A 126 6.98 -10.49 14.12
CA THR A 126 7.25 -11.40 15.24
C THR A 126 8.45 -10.93 16.06
N ASP A 127 9.52 -10.49 15.42
CA ASP A 127 10.70 -9.92 16.07
C ASP A 127 10.37 -8.64 16.86
N ALA A 128 9.38 -7.88 16.39
CA ALA A 128 8.85 -6.71 17.11
C ALA A 128 7.91 -7.06 18.28
N GLY A 129 7.68 -8.36 18.53
CA GLY A 129 6.85 -8.85 19.64
C GLY A 129 5.36 -8.95 19.33
N LEU A 130 4.97 -8.93 18.05
CA LEU A 130 3.59 -9.15 17.63
C LEU A 130 3.36 -10.63 17.28
N SER A 131 2.14 -11.11 17.48
CA SER A 131 1.70 -12.45 17.08
C SER A 131 0.88 -12.36 15.81
N ILE A 132 1.26 -13.10 14.76
CA ILE A 132 0.49 -13.15 13.51
C ILE A 132 -0.79 -13.96 13.73
N VAL A 133 -1.93 -13.31 13.48
CA VAL A 133 -3.26 -13.92 13.57
C VAL A 133 -3.69 -14.46 12.22
N ASP A 134 -3.47 -13.69 11.15
CA ASP A 134 -3.81 -14.07 9.79
C ASP A 134 -2.82 -13.46 8.78
N LEU A 135 -2.53 -14.21 7.72
CA LEU A 135 -1.69 -13.75 6.62
C LEU A 135 -2.17 -14.42 5.33
N ARG A 136 -2.77 -13.64 4.44
CA ARG A 136 -3.35 -14.12 3.18
C ARG A 136 -2.78 -13.38 2.01
N HIS A 137 -2.22 -14.10 1.06
CA HIS A 137 -1.64 -13.55 -0.16
C HIS A 137 -2.50 -13.94 -1.37
N GLU A 138 -2.79 -12.94 -2.22
CA GLU A 138 -3.57 -13.11 -3.44
C GLU A 138 -2.93 -12.36 -4.61
N ARG A 139 -3.05 -12.96 -5.80
CA ARG A 139 -2.74 -12.32 -7.07
C ARG A 139 -4.04 -12.03 -7.82
N LEU A 140 -4.38 -10.75 -7.89
CA LEU A 140 -5.61 -10.26 -8.51
C LEU A 140 -5.35 -9.91 -9.97
N ARG A 141 -6.12 -10.50 -10.86
CA ARG A 141 -6.04 -10.24 -12.30
C ARG A 141 -6.42 -8.80 -12.62
N MET A 142 -5.60 -8.13 -13.41
CA MET A 142 -5.84 -6.80 -13.99
C MET A 142 -5.84 -6.90 -15.51
N GLU A 143 -6.74 -6.20 -16.16
CA GLU A 143 -6.83 -6.15 -17.61
C GLU A 143 -6.69 -4.71 -18.09
N PHE A 144 -5.79 -4.50 -19.06
CA PHE A 144 -5.67 -3.25 -19.78
C PHE A 144 -6.30 -3.43 -21.15
N LEU A 145 -7.47 -2.79 -21.34
CA LEU A 145 -8.28 -2.94 -22.56
C LEU A 145 -7.71 -2.15 -23.72
N ASP A 146 -6.92 -1.13 -23.44
CA ASP A 146 -6.26 -0.28 -24.43
C ASP A 146 -4.99 0.37 -23.89
N VAL A 147 -4.23 0.97 -24.77
CA VAL A 147 -2.99 1.70 -24.47
C VAL A 147 -3.23 2.94 -23.60
N GLY A 148 -4.39 3.60 -23.73
CA GLY A 148 -4.74 4.76 -22.93
C GLY A 148 -4.87 4.42 -21.45
N ALA A 149 -5.51 3.27 -21.14
CA ALA A 149 -5.59 2.73 -19.78
C ALA A 149 -4.19 2.43 -19.20
N MET A 150 -3.30 1.83 -20.01
CA MET A 150 -1.92 1.58 -19.61
C MET A 150 -1.15 2.88 -19.33
N ILE A 151 -1.25 3.87 -20.21
CA ILE A 151 -0.61 5.18 -20.02
C ILE A 151 -1.13 5.85 -18.75
N TYR A 152 -2.44 5.82 -18.53
CA TYR A 152 -3.05 6.38 -17.31
C TYR A 152 -2.51 5.69 -16.06
N PHE A 153 -2.46 4.35 -16.06
CA PHE A 153 -1.91 3.55 -14.96
C PHE A 153 -0.47 3.94 -14.65
N LEU A 154 0.41 3.95 -15.66
CA LEU A 154 1.84 4.26 -15.48
C LEU A 154 2.09 5.70 -15.00
N ARG A 155 1.22 6.65 -15.33
CA ARG A 155 1.28 8.03 -14.81
C ARG A 155 0.84 8.14 -13.35
N LYS A 156 0.03 7.20 -12.86
CA LYS A 156 -0.43 7.15 -11.46
C LYS A 156 0.47 6.29 -10.58
N VAL A 157 1.02 5.22 -11.13
CA VAL A 157 1.82 4.23 -10.40
C VAL A 157 3.26 4.29 -10.93
N ILE A 158 3.89 5.45 -10.69
CA ILE A 158 5.15 5.88 -11.31
C ILE A 158 6.34 4.95 -11.03
N TRP A 159 6.26 4.12 -9.99
CA TRP A 159 7.33 3.19 -9.62
C TRP A 159 7.30 1.87 -10.41
N ILE A 160 6.24 1.56 -11.16
CA ILE A 160 6.17 0.34 -11.98
C ILE A 160 7.12 0.45 -13.19
N VAL A 161 7.17 1.63 -13.83
CA VAL A 161 8.14 1.94 -14.87
C VAL A 161 8.76 3.30 -14.55
N PRO A 162 9.83 3.33 -13.76
CA PRO A 162 10.47 4.59 -13.36
C PRO A 162 10.90 5.43 -14.56
N GLY A 163 10.55 6.72 -14.52
CA GLY A 163 10.85 7.65 -15.60
C GLY A 163 10.04 7.42 -16.88
N PHE A 164 8.83 6.83 -16.75
CA PHE A 164 7.91 6.64 -17.86
C PHE A 164 7.52 7.97 -18.50
N THR A 165 7.69 8.08 -19.81
CA THR A 165 7.05 9.09 -20.66
C THR A 165 6.56 8.41 -21.94
N VAL A 166 5.53 8.99 -22.56
CA VAL A 166 4.98 8.45 -23.81
C VAL A 166 6.04 8.44 -24.91
N GLU A 167 6.84 9.50 -24.98
CA GLU A 167 7.90 9.67 -26.00
C GLU A 167 9.00 8.62 -25.84
N ARG A 168 9.44 8.39 -24.60
CA ARG A 168 10.49 7.40 -24.31
C ARG A 168 10.08 5.98 -24.66
N TYR A 169 8.80 5.67 -24.47
CA TYR A 169 8.29 4.31 -24.65
C TYR A 169 7.34 4.16 -25.85
N GLU A 170 7.38 5.10 -26.82
CA GLU A 170 6.48 5.14 -27.97
C GLU A 170 6.43 3.81 -28.74
N GLN A 171 7.57 3.21 -29.03
CA GLN A 171 7.64 1.93 -29.74
C GLN A 171 7.01 0.78 -28.93
N ARG A 172 7.23 0.75 -27.61
CA ARG A 172 6.64 -0.26 -26.74
C ARG A 172 5.13 -0.08 -26.60
N LEU A 173 4.66 1.17 -26.59
CA LEU A 173 3.23 1.50 -26.56
C LEU A 173 2.54 1.12 -27.88
N LYS A 174 3.18 1.35 -29.06
CA LYS A 174 2.67 0.88 -30.33
C LYS A 174 2.58 -0.66 -30.39
N ALA A 175 3.64 -1.35 -29.98
CA ALA A 175 3.64 -2.80 -29.88
C ALA A 175 2.56 -3.33 -28.92
N LEU A 176 2.29 -2.62 -27.80
CA LEU A 176 1.22 -2.96 -26.89
C LEU A 176 -0.16 -2.79 -27.52
N HIS A 177 -0.36 -1.72 -28.29
CA HIS A 177 -1.58 -1.50 -29.06
C HIS A 177 -1.86 -2.64 -30.02
N ASP A 178 -0.84 -3.01 -30.81
CA ASP A 178 -0.94 -4.11 -31.78
C ASP A 178 -1.19 -5.45 -31.10
N HIS A 179 -0.53 -5.68 -29.95
CA HIS A 179 -0.74 -6.86 -29.13
C HIS A 179 -2.19 -6.96 -28.63
N ILE A 180 -2.73 -5.86 -28.06
CA ILE A 180 -4.11 -5.83 -27.56
C ILE A 180 -5.11 -6.00 -28.71
N ALA A 181 -4.88 -5.38 -29.87
CA ALA A 181 -5.74 -5.51 -31.05
C ALA A 181 -5.80 -6.96 -31.58
N ALA A 182 -4.67 -7.68 -31.50
CA ALA A 182 -4.56 -9.04 -32.01
C ALA A 182 -5.00 -10.13 -31.02
N ASN A 183 -4.75 -9.92 -29.70
CA ASN A 183 -4.85 -10.97 -28.69
C ASN A 183 -5.89 -10.66 -27.58
N GLY A 184 -6.52 -9.48 -27.61
CA GLY A 184 -7.39 -9.00 -26.52
C GLY A 184 -6.60 -8.30 -25.41
N PRO A 185 -7.22 -8.05 -24.25
CA PRO A 185 -6.64 -7.25 -23.18
C PRO A 185 -5.26 -7.71 -22.74
N PHE A 186 -4.35 -6.75 -22.46
CA PHE A 186 -3.10 -7.07 -21.80
C PHE A 186 -3.36 -7.41 -20.34
N VAL A 187 -2.96 -8.60 -19.94
CA VAL A 187 -3.21 -9.14 -18.60
C VAL A 187 -1.97 -8.96 -17.73
N ALA A 188 -2.17 -8.39 -16.56
CA ALA A 188 -1.19 -8.33 -15.47
C ALA A 188 -1.84 -8.74 -14.15
N HIS A 189 -1.04 -8.88 -13.09
CA HIS A 189 -1.56 -9.27 -11.78
C HIS A 189 -1.09 -8.30 -10.70
N SER A 190 -2.05 -7.78 -9.95
CA SER A 190 -1.79 -7.05 -8.71
C SER A 190 -1.59 -8.04 -7.58
N SER A 191 -0.38 -8.11 -7.04
CA SER A 191 -0.08 -8.94 -5.88
C SER A 191 -0.36 -8.17 -4.60
N ARG A 192 -1.17 -8.73 -3.71
CA ARG A 192 -1.57 -8.14 -2.42
C ARG A 192 -1.57 -9.20 -1.34
N PHE A 193 -1.24 -8.78 -0.12
CA PHE A 193 -1.53 -9.63 1.04
C PHE A 193 -2.17 -8.82 2.16
N LEU A 194 -3.05 -9.49 2.89
CA LEU A 194 -3.60 -9.00 4.15
C LEU A 194 -2.75 -9.56 5.27
N ILE A 195 -2.47 -8.74 6.25
CA ILE A 195 -1.80 -9.15 7.48
C ILE A 195 -2.60 -8.65 8.68
N GLU A 196 -2.88 -9.57 9.59
CA GLU A 196 -3.43 -9.29 10.90
C GLU A 196 -2.42 -9.77 11.95
N ALA A 197 -2.00 -8.85 12.80
CA ALA A 197 -1.06 -9.12 13.88
C ALA A 197 -1.55 -8.51 15.19
N ALA A 198 -1.45 -9.26 16.28
CA ALA A 198 -1.92 -8.83 17.59
C ALA A 198 -0.76 -8.57 18.54
N LYS A 199 -0.85 -7.52 19.35
CA LYS A 199 0.04 -7.31 20.49
C LYS A 199 -0.42 -8.17 21.66
N PRO A 200 0.44 -8.99 22.28
CA PRO A 200 0.09 -9.77 23.45
C PRO A 200 -0.50 -8.93 24.59
N GLN A 201 -1.32 -9.56 25.43
CA GLN A 201 -2.04 -8.92 26.55
C GLN A 201 -1.15 -8.43 27.71
N ARG A 202 0.19 -8.45 27.53
CA ARG A 202 1.13 -8.04 28.59
C ARG A 202 1.87 -6.79 28.22
#